data_71c5a91a7bb49d075077169bc660951d
#
_entry.id   71c5a91a7bb49d075077169bc660951d
#
_cell.length_a   1.000
_cell.length_b   1.000
_cell.length_c   1.000
_cell.angle_alpha   90.00
_cell.angle_beta   90.00
_cell.angle_gamma   90.00
#
_symmetry.space_group_name_H-M   'P 1'
#
loop_
_entity.id
_entity.type
_entity.pdbx_description
1 polymer ?
#
loop_
_entity_poly.entity_id
_entity_poly.type
_entity_poly.pdbx_seq_one_letter_code
_entity_poly.pdbx_strand_id
1 'polypeptide(L)'
;MYKVDTPTNSLHSLQEVSFSSLGFTERYHLQEWLAKNPQALTRDNDDELLIIQKEFAGFDDTKERLDLLAIDKQRNLVIIENKLDDSGRDVVWQALKYAGYCANLRKEQILDIFQLYLDKYEPEETRPAAEVMAEFLGCESLDEVQINQSRTQRVMMVAASFRKEVTNTALWLMQFGLRVQCFKVKPYKFNDDVFVDIRQVIPTPEAESFMIGMAQKEAEEQSTSGGVKAILMIRKAFWTKTLERLKTSSCTLYNNISPSTDHWISAGSGISAV
;
A
#
# COMPACT_ATOMS: atom_id res chain seq x y z
N MET A 1 -11.71 1.12 28.25
CA MET A 1 -11.63 -0.38 28.21
C MET A 1 -12.08 -0.92 29.55
N TYR A 2 -12.72 -2.10 29.60
CA TYR A 2 -13.22 -2.73 30.83
C TYR A 2 -12.81 -4.20 30.87
N LYS A 3 -12.47 -4.70 32.05
CA LYS A 3 -12.34 -6.13 32.32
C LYS A 3 -13.69 -6.67 32.81
N VAL A 4 -14.14 -7.75 32.21
CA VAL A 4 -15.33 -8.48 32.69
C VAL A 4 -14.91 -9.41 33.83
N ASP A 5 -15.55 -9.29 34.97
CA ASP A 5 -15.47 -10.27 36.04
C ASP A 5 -16.68 -11.22 35.93
N THR A 6 -16.43 -12.39 35.38
CA THR A 6 -17.48 -13.38 35.11
C THR A 6 -18.14 -13.91 36.38
N PRO A 7 -17.38 -14.24 37.47
CA PRO A 7 -17.97 -14.71 38.73
C PRO A 7 -18.96 -13.74 39.36
N THR A 8 -18.68 -12.43 39.32
CA THR A 8 -19.49 -11.40 39.94
C THR A 8 -20.41 -10.68 38.94
N ASN A 9 -20.33 -11.03 37.65
CA ASN A 9 -21.05 -10.36 36.54
C ASN A 9 -20.90 -8.83 36.60
N SER A 10 -19.68 -8.36 36.79
CA SER A 10 -19.36 -6.94 36.92
C SER A 10 -18.28 -6.47 35.92
N LEU A 11 -18.21 -5.15 35.74
CA LEU A 11 -17.22 -4.49 34.88
C LEU A 11 -16.24 -3.68 35.74
N HIS A 12 -14.96 -3.95 35.57
CA HIS A 12 -13.89 -3.16 36.17
C HIS A 12 -13.26 -2.26 35.10
N SER A 13 -13.26 -0.94 35.34
CA SER A 13 -12.61 0.01 34.43
C SER A 13 -11.09 -0.15 34.46
N LEU A 14 -10.46 -0.25 33.29
CA LEU A 14 -9.03 -0.16 33.16
C LEU A 14 -8.63 1.32 33.12
N GLN A 15 -7.59 1.66 33.85
CA GLN A 15 -7.05 3.02 33.86
C GLN A 15 -6.17 3.23 32.62
N GLU A 16 -6.50 4.23 31.79
CA GLU A 16 -5.60 4.68 30.71
C GLU A 16 -4.39 5.37 31.36
N VAL A 17 -3.18 4.98 30.94
CA VAL A 17 -1.91 5.49 31.44
C VAL A 17 -1.06 5.93 30.25
N SER A 18 0.08 6.60 30.51
CA SER A 18 1.04 6.89 29.43
C SER A 18 2.15 5.85 29.40
N PHE A 19 2.71 5.60 28.24
CA PHE A 19 3.87 4.71 28.10
C PHE A 19 5.06 5.21 28.93
N SER A 20 5.29 6.52 28.93
CA SER A 20 6.35 7.15 29.74
C SER A 20 6.18 6.91 31.25
N SER A 21 4.93 6.90 31.76
CA SER A 21 4.66 6.62 33.18
C SER A 21 4.96 5.18 33.57
N LEU A 22 4.97 4.26 32.59
CA LEU A 22 5.32 2.86 32.78
C LEU A 22 6.82 2.57 32.52
N GLY A 23 7.62 3.60 32.16
CA GLY A 23 9.03 3.44 31.84
C GLY A 23 9.27 2.78 30.49
N PHE A 24 8.24 2.66 29.64
CA PHE A 24 8.39 2.08 28.30
C PHE A 24 9.00 3.10 27.34
N THR A 25 9.75 2.60 26.38
CA THR A 25 10.43 3.37 25.35
C THR A 25 9.97 2.90 23.94
N GLU A 26 10.12 3.75 22.96
CA GLU A 26 9.74 3.47 21.58
C GLU A 26 10.51 2.26 21.05
N ARG A 27 11.83 2.31 21.10
CA ARG A 27 12.73 1.33 20.49
C ARG A 27 12.74 -0.03 21.19
N TYR A 28 12.82 -0.05 22.54
CA TYR A 28 13.01 -1.28 23.29
C TYR A 28 11.71 -1.96 23.71
N HIS A 29 10.57 -1.30 23.52
CA HIS A 29 9.26 -1.80 23.90
C HIS A 29 8.29 -1.81 22.70
N LEU A 30 7.76 -0.67 22.29
CA LEU A 30 6.74 -0.61 21.24
C LEU A 30 7.20 -1.27 19.93
N GLN A 31 8.39 -0.90 19.45
CA GLN A 31 8.96 -1.48 18.24
C GLN A 31 9.16 -3.00 18.35
N GLU A 32 9.69 -3.49 19.50
CA GLU A 32 9.87 -4.92 19.72
C GLU A 32 8.54 -5.68 19.81
N TRP A 33 7.53 -5.09 20.43
CA TRP A 33 6.19 -5.71 20.47
C TRP A 33 5.60 -5.85 19.07
N LEU A 34 5.68 -4.82 18.25
CA LEU A 34 5.18 -4.84 16.90
C LEU A 34 5.99 -5.78 15.99
N ALA A 35 7.32 -5.82 16.16
CA ALA A 35 8.17 -6.73 15.39
C ALA A 35 7.85 -8.21 15.69
N LYS A 36 7.58 -8.54 16.96
CA LYS A 36 7.23 -9.91 17.39
C LYS A 36 5.76 -10.27 17.18
N ASN A 37 4.91 -9.28 17.03
CA ASN A 37 3.46 -9.45 16.87
C ASN A 37 2.92 -8.58 15.73
N PRO A 38 3.39 -8.75 14.49
CA PRO A 38 2.96 -7.92 13.37
C PRO A 38 1.46 -8.03 13.09
N GLN A 39 0.82 -9.13 13.50
CA GLN A 39 -0.64 -9.31 13.43
C GLN A 39 -1.43 -8.25 14.23
N ALA A 40 -0.79 -7.53 15.15
CA ALA A 40 -1.41 -6.39 15.84
C ALA A 40 -1.71 -5.19 14.91
N LEU A 41 -1.05 -5.15 13.75
CA LEU A 41 -1.24 -4.13 12.70
C LEU A 41 -2.03 -4.65 11.50
N THR A 42 -2.58 -5.87 11.58
CA THR A 42 -3.32 -6.51 10.50
C THR A 42 -4.73 -6.85 10.95
N ARG A 43 -5.63 -7.15 10.02
CA ARG A 43 -7.04 -7.42 10.33
C ARG A 43 -7.43 -8.88 10.16
N ASP A 44 -6.85 -9.52 9.16
CA ASP A 44 -7.16 -10.88 8.76
C ASP A 44 -5.90 -11.56 8.18
N ASN A 45 -6.04 -12.82 7.83
CA ASN A 45 -4.94 -13.62 7.28
C ASN A 45 -4.46 -13.14 5.91
N ASP A 46 -5.30 -12.41 5.17
CA ASP A 46 -4.92 -11.88 3.85
C ASP A 46 -4.08 -10.59 3.94
N ASP A 47 -4.08 -9.95 5.12
CA ASP A 47 -3.30 -8.73 5.40
C ASP A 47 -2.08 -8.99 6.30
N GLU A 48 -1.59 -10.23 6.39
CA GLU A 48 -0.40 -10.56 7.21
C GLU A 48 0.85 -9.80 6.77
N LEU A 49 1.74 -9.57 7.74
CA LEU A 49 3.03 -8.91 7.56
C LEU A 49 4.17 -9.82 7.99
N LEU A 50 5.22 -9.88 7.18
CA LEU A 50 6.52 -10.45 7.53
C LEU A 50 7.50 -9.30 7.79
N ILE A 51 8.01 -9.19 9.01
CA ILE A 51 9.06 -8.20 9.32
C ILE A 51 10.37 -8.68 8.68
N ILE A 52 10.98 -7.82 7.88
CA ILE A 52 12.21 -8.12 7.14
C ILE A 52 13.41 -7.28 7.62
N GLN A 53 13.19 -6.22 8.40
CA GLN A 53 14.27 -5.48 9.06
C GLN A 53 13.75 -4.62 10.22
N LYS A 54 14.61 -4.41 11.22
CA LYS A 54 14.47 -3.42 12.29
C LYS A 54 15.59 -2.41 12.21
N GLU A 55 15.30 -1.14 12.50
CA GLU A 55 16.30 -0.07 12.48
C GLU A 55 17.06 0.00 11.15
N PHE A 56 16.33 -0.09 10.04
CA PHE A 56 16.93 -0.09 8.72
C PHE A 56 17.63 1.24 8.44
N ALA A 57 18.94 1.18 8.23
CA ALA A 57 19.83 2.33 8.07
C ALA A 57 20.47 2.40 6.66
N GLY A 58 19.89 1.73 5.67
CA GLY A 58 20.42 1.67 4.29
C GLY A 58 20.24 2.96 3.50
N PHE A 59 20.06 4.11 4.16
CA PHE A 59 19.85 5.41 3.53
C PHE A 59 21.20 6.13 3.43
N ASP A 60 21.69 6.30 2.22
CA ASP A 60 22.96 6.97 1.95
C ASP A 60 22.99 8.36 2.61
N ASP A 61 24.11 8.67 3.24
CA ASP A 61 24.44 9.96 3.86
C ASP A 61 23.58 10.42 5.05
N THR A 62 22.72 9.60 5.62
CA THR A 62 21.95 9.96 6.82
C THR A 62 22.15 9.01 7.99
N LYS A 63 22.03 9.53 9.22
CA LYS A 63 21.99 8.71 10.44
C LYS A 63 20.58 8.24 10.79
N GLU A 64 19.61 8.50 9.92
CA GLU A 64 18.23 8.17 10.14
C GLU A 64 17.97 6.68 9.92
N ARG A 65 17.00 6.16 10.62
CA ARG A 65 16.64 4.75 10.58
C ARG A 65 15.14 4.61 10.55
N LEU A 66 14.68 3.75 9.66
CA LEU A 66 13.31 3.28 9.65
C LEU A 66 13.11 2.28 10.77
N ASP A 67 12.10 2.45 11.60
CA ASP A 67 11.84 1.59 12.75
C ASP A 67 11.63 0.14 12.33
N LEU A 68 10.64 -0.14 11.48
CA LEU A 68 10.37 -1.48 10.97
C LEU A 68 10.10 -1.44 9.45
N LEU A 69 10.73 -2.37 8.74
CA LEU A 69 10.44 -2.68 7.36
C LEU A 69 9.80 -4.08 7.28
N ALA A 70 8.68 -4.17 6.58
CA ALA A 70 7.96 -5.43 6.39
C ALA A 70 7.59 -5.65 4.92
N ILE A 71 7.13 -6.86 4.61
CA ILE A 71 6.47 -7.20 3.35
C ILE A 71 5.07 -7.74 3.65
N ASP A 72 4.07 -7.39 2.83
CA ASP A 72 2.71 -7.92 2.93
C ASP A 72 2.48 -9.12 1.99
N LYS A 73 1.35 -9.83 2.15
CA LYS A 73 0.95 -10.95 1.28
C LYS A 73 0.78 -10.56 -0.19
N GLN A 74 0.55 -9.28 -0.48
CA GLN A 74 0.47 -8.75 -1.85
C GLN A 74 1.84 -8.35 -2.40
N ARG A 75 2.94 -8.68 -1.69
CA ARG A 75 4.35 -8.45 -2.10
C ARG A 75 4.78 -6.99 -2.09
N ASN A 76 4.07 -6.15 -1.34
CA ASN A 76 4.42 -4.74 -1.19
C ASN A 76 5.32 -4.55 0.02
N LEU A 77 6.28 -3.64 -0.07
CA LEU A 77 7.01 -3.20 1.11
C LEU A 77 6.11 -2.34 1.99
N VAL A 78 6.22 -2.56 3.29
CA VAL A 78 5.47 -1.85 4.32
C VAL A 78 6.44 -1.13 5.23
N ILE A 79 6.34 0.19 5.22
CA ILE A 79 7.12 1.11 6.02
C ILE A 79 6.35 1.38 7.30
N ILE A 80 6.90 1.01 8.46
CA ILE A 80 6.24 1.18 9.76
C ILE A 80 7.07 2.14 10.60
N GLU A 81 6.50 3.29 10.90
CA GLU A 81 7.11 4.34 11.72
C GLU A 81 6.35 4.45 13.03
N ASN A 82 7.07 4.31 14.15
CA ASN A 82 6.51 4.28 15.49
C ASN A 82 6.81 5.57 16.22
N LYS A 83 5.86 6.02 17.04
CA LYS A 83 6.06 7.06 18.03
C LYS A 83 5.37 6.64 19.32
N LEU A 84 6.11 6.69 20.43
CA LEU A 84 5.62 6.14 21.69
C LEU A 84 4.41 6.91 22.22
N ASP A 85 4.46 8.23 22.14
CA ASP A 85 3.43 9.12 22.68
C ASP A 85 2.72 9.89 21.55
N ASP A 86 3.08 11.16 21.34
CA ASP A 86 2.55 11.99 20.25
C ASP A 86 3.28 11.70 18.93
N SER A 87 2.56 11.67 17.82
CA SER A 87 3.11 11.39 16.49
C SER A 87 4.24 12.36 16.06
N GLY A 88 4.37 13.51 16.73
CA GLY A 88 5.24 14.56 16.25
C GLY A 88 4.69 15.24 14.98
N ARG A 89 5.45 16.18 14.43
CA ARG A 89 5.12 16.87 13.18
C ARG A 89 5.70 16.16 11.96
N ASP A 90 6.85 15.54 12.15
CA ASP A 90 7.69 15.06 11.04
C ASP A 90 7.47 13.59 10.67
N VAL A 91 6.61 12.86 11.40
CA VAL A 91 6.38 11.43 11.18
C VAL A 91 5.94 11.11 9.75
N VAL A 92 5.07 11.94 9.16
CA VAL A 92 4.62 11.75 7.77
C VAL A 92 5.79 11.96 6.80
N TRP A 93 6.58 13.00 7.01
CA TRP A 93 7.74 13.27 6.17
C TRP A 93 8.79 12.16 6.26
N GLN A 94 9.08 11.67 7.47
CA GLN A 94 9.98 10.54 7.69
C GLN A 94 9.48 9.30 6.94
N ALA A 95 8.22 8.93 7.14
CA ALA A 95 7.63 7.76 6.51
C ALA A 95 7.61 7.86 4.97
N LEU A 96 7.27 9.02 4.40
CA LEU A 96 7.29 9.24 2.95
C LEU A 96 8.70 9.17 2.36
N LYS A 97 9.70 9.74 3.06
CA LYS A 97 11.09 9.67 2.64
C LYS A 97 11.56 8.21 2.59
N TYR A 98 11.26 7.43 3.61
CA TYR A 98 11.58 6.01 3.64
C TYR A 98 10.83 5.21 2.57
N ALA A 99 9.55 5.51 2.34
CA ALA A 99 8.79 4.89 1.25
C ALA A 99 9.40 5.18 -0.12
N GLY A 100 9.80 6.43 -0.37
CA GLY A 100 10.47 6.82 -1.61
C GLY A 100 11.81 6.12 -1.81
N TYR A 101 12.58 5.94 -0.73
CA TYR A 101 13.82 5.19 -0.78
C TYR A 101 13.59 3.69 -1.04
N CYS A 102 12.70 3.08 -0.26
CA CYS A 102 12.36 1.66 -0.40
C CYS A 102 11.71 1.33 -1.75
N ALA A 103 11.05 2.30 -2.41
CA ALA A 103 10.46 2.10 -3.73
C ALA A 103 11.47 1.68 -4.81
N ASN A 104 12.76 2.01 -4.63
CA ASN A 104 13.83 1.65 -5.57
C ASN A 104 14.51 0.32 -5.23
N LEU A 105 14.19 -0.32 -4.13
CA LEU A 105 14.79 -1.60 -3.75
C LEU A 105 14.35 -2.71 -4.70
N ARG A 106 15.33 -3.45 -5.22
CA ARG A 106 15.12 -4.62 -6.05
C ARG A 106 14.96 -5.87 -5.18
N LYS A 107 14.40 -6.93 -5.73
CA LYS A 107 14.16 -8.20 -5.03
C LYS A 107 15.42 -8.73 -4.35
N GLU A 108 16.54 -8.72 -5.02
CA GLU A 108 17.82 -9.21 -4.48
C GLU A 108 18.24 -8.40 -3.25
N GLN A 109 18.13 -7.08 -3.31
CA GLN A 109 18.45 -6.19 -2.20
C GLN A 109 17.50 -6.39 -1.01
N ILE A 110 16.23 -6.65 -1.26
CA ILE A 110 15.23 -6.95 -0.22
C ILE A 110 15.58 -8.28 0.47
N LEU A 111 15.98 -9.30 -0.30
CA LEU A 111 16.41 -10.58 0.25
C LEU A 111 17.71 -10.46 1.08
N ASP A 112 18.66 -9.67 0.63
CA ASP A 112 19.89 -9.37 1.40
C ASP A 112 19.56 -8.67 2.73
N ILE A 113 18.67 -7.69 2.70
CA ILE A 113 18.18 -7.01 3.91
C ILE A 113 17.52 -8.00 4.86
N PHE A 114 16.68 -8.89 4.34
CA PHE A 114 15.99 -9.87 5.16
C PHE A 114 16.94 -10.94 5.71
N GLN A 115 17.94 -11.38 4.93
CA GLN A 115 18.95 -12.30 5.42
C GLN A 115 19.72 -11.71 6.61
N LEU A 116 20.13 -10.45 6.54
CA LEU A 116 20.77 -9.74 7.64
C LEU A 116 19.87 -9.65 8.89
N TYR A 117 18.56 -9.55 8.70
CA TYR A 117 17.59 -9.57 9.79
C TYR A 117 17.53 -10.95 10.44
N LEU A 118 17.40 -12.03 9.67
CA LEU A 118 17.38 -13.41 10.15
C LEU A 118 18.65 -13.73 10.93
N ASP A 119 19.81 -13.48 10.35
CA ASP A 119 21.11 -13.75 10.96
C ASP A 119 21.27 -13.05 12.32
N LYS A 120 20.69 -11.88 12.48
CA LYS A 120 20.86 -11.05 13.68
C LYS A 120 19.79 -11.29 14.73
N TYR A 121 18.53 -11.47 14.33
CA TYR A 121 17.38 -11.45 15.24
C TYR A 121 16.64 -12.78 15.35
N GLU A 122 16.84 -13.67 14.38
CA GLU A 122 16.22 -14.99 14.31
C GLU A 122 17.28 -16.09 14.07
N PRO A 123 18.31 -16.19 14.93
CA PRO A 123 19.46 -17.09 14.69
C PRO A 123 19.10 -18.59 14.70
N GLU A 124 17.90 -18.94 15.16
CA GLU A 124 17.36 -20.31 15.09
C GLU A 124 16.76 -20.62 13.71
N GLU A 125 16.44 -19.60 12.90
CA GLU A 125 16.02 -19.80 11.51
C GLU A 125 17.23 -20.02 10.64
N THR A 126 17.39 -21.24 10.14
CA THR A 126 18.56 -21.65 9.34
C THR A 126 18.32 -21.63 7.84
N ARG A 127 17.07 -21.42 7.42
CA ARG A 127 16.72 -21.34 6.00
C ARG A 127 17.12 -19.99 5.41
N PRO A 128 17.48 -19.95 4.12
CA PRO A 128 17.73 -18.70 3.44
C PRO A 128 16.49 -17.78 3.44
N ALA A 129 16.70 -16.48 3.46
CA ALA A 129 15.64 -15.48 3.40
C ALA A 129 14.66 -15.70 2.24
N ALA A 130 15.15 -16.19 1.10
CA ALA A 130 14.32 -16.49 -0.07
C ALA A 130 13.29 -17.61 0.21
N GLU A 131 13.67 -18.65 0.95
CA GLU A 131 12.77 -19.75 1.30
C GLU A 131 11.70 -19.30 2.32
N VAL A 132 12.12 -18.59 3.35
CA VAL A 132 11.20 -18.05 4.37
C VAL A 132 10.20 -17.08 3.75
N MET A 133 10.66 -16.22 2.85
CA MET A 133 9.79 -15.29 2.14
C MET A 133 8.86 -16.01 1.15
N ALA A 134 9.31 -17.05 0.45
CA ALA A 134 8.50 -17.84 -0.47
C ALA A 134 7.36 -18.55 0.30
N GLU A 135 7.68 -19.16 1.46
CA GLU A 135 6.67 -19.76 2.33
C GLU A 135 5.64 -18.73 2.81
N PHE A 136 6.10 -17.57 3.28
CA PHE A 136 5.21 -16.48 3.69
C PHE A 136 4.30 -16.05 2.54
N LEU A 137 4.81 -15.92 1.33
CA LEU A 137 4.03 -15.50 0.15
C LEU A 137 3.19 -16.65 -0.47
N GLY A 138 3.32 -17.88 0.03
CA GLY A 138 2.58 -19.04 -0.45
C GLY A 138 3.00 -19.48 -1.86
N CYS A 139 4.27 -19.35 -2.22
CA CYS A 139 4.83 -19.76 -3.51
C CYS A 139 6.00 -20.74 -3.33
N GLU A 140 6.23 -21.59 -4.33
CA GLU A 140 7.32 -22.58 -4.30
C GLU A 140 8.70 -21.97 -4.47
N SER A 141 8.81 -20.88 -5.25
CA SER A 141 10.04 -20.13 -5.51
C SER A 141 9.73 -18.67 -5.77
N LEU A 142 10.70 -17.80 -5.47
CA LEU A 142 10.62 -16.37 -5.77
C LEU A 142 11.11 -16.01 -7.19
N ASP A 143 11.56 -16.97 -8.02
CA ASP A 143 12.21 -16.68 -9.30
C ASP A 143 11.32 -15.84 -10.23
N GLU A 144 10.05 -16.23 -10.37
CA GLU A 144 9.08 -15.53 -11.21
C GLU A 144 8.21 -14.51 -10.44
N VAL A 145 8.47 -14.37 -9.13
CA VAL A 145 7.69 -13.48 -8.27
C VAL A 145 8.25 -12.07 -8.33
N GLN A 146 7.40 -11.11 -8.67
CA GLN A 146 7.73 -9.69 -8.56
C GLN A 146 7.40 -9.20 -7.16
N ILE A 147 8.38 -8.58 -6.50
CA ILE A 147 8.26 -7.97 -5.18
C ILE A 147 8.48 -6.47 -5.32
N ASN A 148 7.81 -5.67 -4.52
CA ASN A 148 7.97 -4.23 -4.45
C ASN A 148 7.75 -3.54 -5.81
N GLN A 149 6.60 -3.80 -6.41
CA GLN A 149 6.25 -3.12 -7.66
C GLN A 149 6.16 -1.61 -7.45
N SER A 150 6.44 -0.85 -8.50
CA SER A 150 6.46 0.61 -8.46
C SER A 150 5.14 1.18 -7.90
N ARG A 151 5.23 2.05 -6.89
CA ARG A 151 4.13 2.79 -6.24
C ARG A 151 3.15 1.92 -5.42
N THR A 152 3.57 0.74 -4.97
CA THR A 152 2.70 -0.14 -4.16
C THR A 152 3.06 -0.14 -2.68
N GLN A 153 4.06 0.64 -2.27
CA GLN A 153 4.51 0.69 -0.88
C GLN A 153 3.37 1.14 0.04
N ARG A 154 3.31 0.52 1.22
CA ARG A 154 2.37 0.89 2.29
C ARG A 154 3.12 1.64 3.37
N VAL A 155 2.47 2.62 3.95
CA VAL A 155 2.98 3.40 5.07
C VAL A 155 2.07 3.19 6.27
N MET A 156 2.62 2.70 7.36
CA MET A 156 1.93 2.55 8.63
C MET A 156 2.58 3.45 9.68
N MET A 157 1.81 4.34 10.25
CA MET A 157 2.24 5.19 11.36
C MET A 157 1.55 4.72 12.64
N VAL A 158 2.33 4.49 13.69
CA VAL A 158 1.84 4.01 14.98
C VAL A 158 2.17 5.05 16.05
N ALA A 159 1.16 5.54 16.78
CA ALA A 159 1.36 6.52 17.85
C ALA A 159 0.24 6.46 18.90
N ALA A 160 0.50 6.91 20.13
CA ALA A 160 -0.55 7.03 21.16
C ALA A 160 -1.57 8.11 20.81
N SER A 161 -1.12 9.18 20.13
CA SER A 161 -1.99 10.25 19.62
C SER A 161 -1.45 10.80 18.31
N PHE A 162 -2.36 11.24 17.43
CA PHE A 162 -2.01 11.89 16.17
C PHE A 162 -2.41 13.35 16.19
N ARG A 163 -1.50 14.21 15.76
CA ARG A 163 -1.79 15.63 15.55
C ARG A 163 -2.69 15.81 14.33
N LYS A 164 -3.48 16.88 14.33
CA LYS A 164 -4.41 17.21 13.24
C LYS A 164 -3.72 17.32 11.88
N GLU A 165 -2.56 17.97 11.85
CA GLU A 165 -1.78 18.11 10.62
C GLU A 165 -1.33 16.76 10.06
N VAL A 166 -0.98 15.78 10.91
CA VAL A 166 -0.60 14.44 10.49
C VAL A 166 -1.78 13.71 9.86
N THR A 167 -2.93 13.69 10.55
CA THR A 167 -4.14 13.02 10.06
C THR A 167 -4.68 13.65 8.78
N ASN A 168 -4.69 14.99 8.69
CA ASN A 168 -5.09 15.69 7.48
C ASN A 168 -4.18 15.38 6.29
N THR A 169 -2.85 15.35 6.53
CA THR A 169 -1.89 15.01 5.48
C THR A 169 -2.04 13.55 5.04
N ALA A 170 -2.23 12.61 5.98
CA ALA A 170 -2.47 11.22 5.66
C ALA A 170 -3.71 11.05 4.76
N LEU A 171 -4.83 11.64 5.14
CA LEU A 171 -6.08 11.61 4.36
C LEU A 171 -5.91 12.26 2.96
N TRP A 172 -5.13 13.34 2.87
CA TRP A 172 -4.86 13.99 1.60
C TRP A 172 -3.98 13.11 0.69
N LEU A 173 -2.92 12.50 1.22
CA LEU A 173 -2.05 11.58 0.47
C LEU A 173 -2.80 10.36 -0.08
N MET A 174 -3.78 9.86 0.67
CA MET A 174 -4.61 8.74 0.22
C MET A 174 -5.42 9.07 -1.04
N GLN A 175 -5.80 10.34 -1.26
CA GLN A 175 -6.48 10.79 -2.48
C GLN A 175 -5.59 10.67 -3.74
N PHE A 176 -4.28 10.61 -3.55
CA PHE A 176 -3.31 10.38 -4.62
C PHE A 176 -2.89 8.91 -4.76
N GLY A 177 -3.63 8.01 -4.14
CA GLY A 177 -3.40 6.57 -4.25
C GLY A 177 -2.29 6.03 -3.33
N LEU A 178 -1.76 6.84 -2.39
CA LEU A 178 -0.82 6.34 -1.40
C LEU A 178 -1.57 5.53 -0.34
N ARG A 179 -1.04 4.35 -0.01
CA ARG A 179 -1.60 3.46 1.01
C ARG A 179 -1.04 3.85 2.37
N VAL A 180 -1.73 4.76 3.06
CA VAL A 180 -1.34 5.28 4.37
C VAL A 180 -2.32 4.79 5.42
N GLN A 181 -1.79 4.22 6.52
CA GLN A 181 -2.57 3.72 7.65
C GLN A 181 -2.05 4.34 8.95
N CYS A 182 -2.94 4.73 9.84
CA CYS A 182 -2.59 5.25 11.16
C CYS A 182 -3.18 4.34 12.23
N PHE A 183 -2.34 3.84 13.11
CA PHE A 183 -2.71 2.98 14.23
C PHE A 183 -2.51 3.72 15.54
N LYS A 184 -3.57 3.81 16.31
CA LYS A 184 -3.51 4.37 17.66
C LYS A 184 -3.19 3.28 18.65
N VAL A 185 -2.15 3.50 19.47
CA VAL A 185 -1.73 2.55 20.50
C VAL A 185 -1.88 3.18 21.88
N LYS A 186 -2.58 2.50 22.79
CA LYS A 186 -2.84 3.02 24.14
C LYS A 186 -2.60 1.96 25.20
N PRO A 187 -1.80 2.27 26.22
CA PRO A 187 -1.62 1.40 27.39
C PRO A 187 -2.71 1.63 28.43
N TYR A 188 -3.16 0.54 29.01
CA TYR A 188 -4.11 0.50 30.14
C TYR A 188 -3.52 -0.33 31.25
N LYS A 189 -3.81 0.05 32.49
CA LYS A 189 -3.41 -0.67 33.70
C LYS A 189 -4.63 -1.18 34.46
N PHE A 190 -4.53 -2.43 34.92
CA PHE A 190 -5.45 -3.01 35.86
C PHE A 190 -4.65 -3.85 36.87
N ASN A 191 -4.60 -3.42 38.13
CA ASN A 191 -3.68 -3.92 39.14
C ASN A 191 -2.21 -3.85 38.64
N ASP A 192 -1.52 -4.97 38.59
CA ASP A 192 -0.14 -5.05 38.10
C ASP A 192 -0.05 -5.40 36.62
N ASP A 193 -1.18 -5.73 35.99
CA ASP A 193 -1.21 -6.08 34.58
C ASP A 193 -1.30 -4.83 33.70
N VAL A 194 -0.56 -4.86 32.59
CA VAL A 194 -0.60 -3.83 31.55
C VAL A 194 -1.20 -4.42 30.26
N PHE A 195 -2.17 -3.73 29.72
CA PHE A 195 -2.84 -4.06 28.47
C PHE A 195 -2.52 -2.98 27.42
N VAL A 196 -2.37 -3.36 26.18
CA VAL A 196 -2.16 -2.43 25.08
C VAL A 196 -3.29 -2.59 24.10
N ASP A 197 -3.99 -1.48 23.80
CA ASP A 197 -5.02 -1.41 22.77
C ASP A 197 -4.38 -0.83 21.49
N ILE A 198 -4.40 -1.59 20.41
CA ILE A 198 -3.91 -1.17 19.09
C ILE A 198 -5.09 -1.21 18.13
N ARG A 199 -5.39 -0.06 17.53
CA ARG A 199 -6.48 0.00 16.54
C ARG A 199 -6.18 0.98 15.42
N GLN A 200 -6.53 0.60 14.21
CA GLN A 200 -6.46 1.48 13.06
C GLN A 200 -7.50 2.60 13.18
N VAL A 201 -7.07 3.83 12.93
CA VAL A 201 -7.91 5.02 12.98
C VAL A 201 -7.98 5.75 11.64
N ILE A 202 -7.04 5.50 10.73
CA ILE A 202 -7.03 6.03 9.36
C ILE A 202 -6.49 4.94 8.40
N PRO A 203 -7.21 4.67 7.31
CA PRO A 203 -8.65 4.84 7.22
C PRO A 203 -9.36 4.01 8.28
N THR A 204 -10.64 4.29 8.55
CA THR A 204 -11.41 3.32 9.34
C THR A 204 -11.61 2.05 8.50
N PRO A 205 -11.84 0.88 9.11
CA PRO A 205 -12.08 -0.37 8.38
C PRO A 205 -13.15 -0.24 7.29
N GLU A 206 -14.23 0.45 7.60
CA GLU A 206 -15.34 0.65 6.68
C GLU A 206 -14.96 1.56 5.50
N ALA A 207 -14.22 2.64 5.78
CA ALA A 207 -13.74 3.55 4.75
C ALA A 207 -12.72 2.88 3.81
N GLU A 208 -11.87 2.03 4.32
CA GLU A 208 -10.87 1.32 3.50
C GLU A 208 -11.53 0.35 2.53
N SER A 209 -12.51 -0.44 2.99
CA SER A 209 -13.29 -1.33 2.12
C SER A 209 -13.98 -0.57 0.98
N PHE A 210 -14.52 0.61 1.27
CA PHE A 210 -15.12 1.47 0.26
C PHE A 210 -14.08 2.01 -0.73
N MET A 211 -12.92 2.44 -0.25
CA MET A 211 -11.83 2.96 -1.10
C MET A 211 -11.26 1.90 -2.03
N ILE A 212 -11.10 0.66 -1.56
CA ILE A 212 -10.68 -0.47 -2.39
C ILE A 212 -11.68 -0.70 -3.51
N GLY A 213 -12.98 -0.72 -3.20
CA GLY A 213 -14.03 -0.88 -4.20
C GLY A 213 -14.04 0.23 -5.24
N MET A 214 -13.81 1.49 -4.83
CA MET A 214 -13.69 2.61 -5.76
C MET A 214 -12.46 2.49 -6.66
N ALA A 215 -11.30 2.15 -6.11
CA ALA A 215 -10.07 1.99 -6.87
C ALA A 215 -10.19 0.87 -7.91
N GLN A 216 -10.85 -0.25 -7.58
CA GLN A 216 -11.13 -1.33 -8.51
C GLN A 216 -12.03 -0.84 -9.66
N LYS A 217 -13.10 -0.12 -9.34
CA LYS A 217 -14.01 0.46 -10.34
C LYS A 217 -13.29 1.43 -11.28
N GLU A 218 -12.46 2.32 -10.74
CA GLU A 218 -11.66 3.26 -11.55
C GLU A 218 -10.67 2.53 -12.47
N ALA A 219 -10.02 1.46 -11.99
CA ALA A 219 -9.14 0.64 -12.80
C ALA A 219 -9.89 -0.05 -13.95
N GLU A 220 -11.10 -0.56 -13.71
CA GLU A 220 -11.97 -1.14 -14.73
C GLU A 220 -12.42 -0.09 -15.76
N GLU A 221 -12.81 1.09 -15.31
CA GLU A 221 -13.22 2.21 -16.19
C GLU A 221 -12.04 2.68 -17.06
N GLN A 222 -10.82 2.78 -16.50
CA GLN A 222 -9.62 3.15 -17.24
C GLN A 222 -9.23 2.08 -18.27
N SER A 223 -9.30 0.80 -17.94
CA SER A 223 -9.03 -0.28 -18.87
C SER A 223 -10.01 -0.30 -20.03
N THR A 224 -11.29 -0.08 -19.74
CA THR A 224 -12.35 0.01 -20.75
C THR A 224 -12.16 1.22 -21.66
N SER A 225 -11.84 2.39 -21.10
CA SER A 225 -11.59 3.61 -21.87
C SER A 225 -10.33 3.52 -22.74
N GLY A 226 -9.29 2.85 -22.26
CA GLY A 226 -8.07 2.55 -23.01
C GLY A 226 -8.35 1.65 -24.21
N GLY A 227 -9.14 0.59 -24.03
CA GLY A 227 -9.58 -0.31 -25.09
C GLY A 227 -10.41 0.43 -26.18
N VAL A 228 -11.34 1.26 -25.76
CA VAL A 228 -12.15 2.09 -26.71
C VAL A 228 -11.26 3.04 -27.50
N LYS A 229 -10.33 3.74 -26.87
CA LYS A 229 -9.38 4.62 -27.57
C LYS A 229 -8.52 3.88 -28.59
N ALA A 230 -8.02 2.70 -28.24
CA ALA A 230 -7.25 1.87 -29.17
C ALA A 230 -8.08 1.43 -30.38
N ILE A 231 -9.33 1.02 -30.19
CA ILE A 231 -10.24 0.65 -31.27
C ILE A 231 -10.52 1.84 -32.19
N LEU A 232 -10.75 3.02 -31.63
CA LEU A 232 -10.98 4.25 -32.42
C LEU A 232 -9.75 4.62 -33.26
N MET A 233 -8.54 4.48 -32.71
CA MET A 233 -7.30 4.69 -33.46
C MET A 233 -7.12 3.69 -34.60
N ILE A 234 -7.42 2.40 -34.36
CA ILE A 234 -7.36 1.36 -35.39
C ILE A 234 -8.35 1.68 -36.53
N ARG A 235 -9.57 2.07 -36.20
CA ARG A 235 -10.58 2.46 -37.20
C ARG A 235 -10.12 3.65 -38.05
N LYS A 236 -9.61 4.70 -37.40
CA LYS A 236 -9.08 5.86 -38.10
C LYS A 236 -7.93 5.49 -39.03
N ALA A 237 -7.00 4.70 -38.60
CA ALA A 237 -5.89 4.20 -39.40
C ALA A 237 -6.37 3.34 -40.60
N PHE A 238 -7.40 2.50 -40.41
CA PHE A 238 -8.02 1.69 -41.45
C PHE A 238 -8.63 2.60 -42.53
N TRP A 239 -9.45 3.57 -42.11
CA TRP A 239 -10.09 4.50 -43.07
C TRP A 239 -9.06 5.37 -43.80
N THR A 240 -7.98 5.80 -43.15
CA THR A 240 -6.90 6.55 -43.81
C THR A 240 -6.32 5.75 -44.98
N LYS A 241 -5.88 4.50 -44.71
CA LYS A 241 -5.34 3.63 -45.77
C LYS A 241 -6.36 3.29 -46.87
N THR A 242 -7.60 3.08 -46.48
CA THR A 242 -8.67 2.74 -47.42
C THR A 242 -8.98 3.90 -48.37
N LEU A 243 -9.10 5.12 -47.83
CA LEU A 243 -9.36 6.31 -48.62
C LEU A 243 -8.17 6.68 -49.54
N GLU A 244 -6.94 6.49 -49.09
CA GLU A 244 -5.75 6.63 -49.95
C GLU A 244 -5.78 5.68 -51.14
N ARG A 245 -6.15 4.43 -50.95
CA ARG A 245 -6.31 3.46 -52.03
C ARG A 245 -7.46 3.79 -52.96
N LEU A 246 -8.59 4.27 -52.42
CA LEU A 246 -9.74 4.70 -53.24
C LEU A 246 -9.39 5.89 -54.12
N LYS A 247 -8.56 6.84 -53.67
CA LYS A 247 -8.08 7.96 -54.46
C LYS A 247 -7.24 7.54 -55.67
N THR A 248 -6.59 6.39 -55.63
CA THR A 248 -5.82 5.85 -56.76
C THR A 248 -6.66 4.97 -57.69
N SER A 249 -7.91 4.72 -57.34
CA SER A 249 -8.86 3.94 -58.14
C SER A 249 -9.72 4.87 -59.07
N SER A 250 -10.53 4.26 -59.92
CA SER A 250 -11.52 4.98 -60.75
C SER A 250 -12.71 5.53 -59.96
N CYS A 251 -12.81 5.27 -58.66
CA CYS A 251 -13.90 5.69 -57.80
C CYS A 251 -13.63 7.09 -57.24
N THR A 252 -14.33 8.10 -57.73
CA THR A 252 -14.19 9.49 -57.28
C THR A 252 -15.11 9.85 -56.09
N LEU A 253 -16.03 8.97 -55.73
CA LEU A 253 -17.10 9.23 -54.74
C LEU A 253 -16.58 9.64 -53.38
N TYR A 254 -15.44 9.09 -52.97
CA TYR A 254 -14.85 9.31 -51.65
C TYR A 254 -13.67 10.30 -51.62
N ASN A 255 -13.39 10.99 -52.72
CA ASN A 255 -12.23 11.88 -52.83
C ASN A 255 -12.21 13.02 -51.80
N ASN A 256 -13.38 13.49 -51.37
CA ASN A 256 -13.54 14.59 -50.44
C ASN A 256 -13.91 14.12 -49.01
N ILE A 257 -13.77 12.82 -48.72
CA ILE A 257 -14.11 12.27 -47.42
C ILE A 257 -12.83 12.18 -46.57
N SER A 258 -12.93 12.62 -45.32
CA SER A 258 -11.87 12.51 -44.32
C SER A 258 -12.01 11.22 -43.50
N PRO A 259 -10.89 10.60 -43.05
CA PRO A 259 -10.94 9.45 -42.19
C PRO A 259 -11.65 9.74 -40.85
N SER A 260 -12.62 8.89 -40.48
CA SER A 260 -13.32 9.00 -39.21
C SER A 260 -12.96 7.84 -38.25
N THR A 261 -13.46 7.92 -37.05
CA THR A 261 -13.39 6.86 -36.07
C THR A 261 -14.63 5.94 -36.06
N ASP A 262 -15.60 6.20 -36.95
CA ASP A 262 -16.83 5.46 -37.03
C ASP A 262 -16.65 4.08 -37.71
N HIS A 263 -17.64 3.21 -37.56
CA HIS A 263 -17.65 1.90 -38.21
C HIS A 263 -17.84 1.95 -39.71
N TRP A 264 -18.34 3.08 -40.22
CA TRP A 264 -18.69 3.28 -41.61
C TRP A 264 -18.35 4.72 -42.05
N ILE A 265 -18.20 4.93 -43.32
CA ILE A 265 -18.12 6.24 -43.98
C ILE A 265 -19.19 6.33 -45.03
N SER A 266 -19.72 7.52 -45.21
CA SER A 266 -20.71 7.80 -46.26
C SER A 266 -20.23 8.91 -47.17
N ALA A 267 -20.65 8.83 -48.42
CA ALA A 267 -20.44 9.87 -49.40
C ALA A 267 -21.78 10.17 -50.08
N GLY A 268 -22.02 11.45 -50.36
CA GLY A 268 -23.20 11.85 -51.09
C GLY A 268 -23.10 11.38 -52.55
N SER A 269 -24.15 10.76 -53.07
CA SER A 269 -24.21 10.29 -54.46
C SER A 269 -24.21 11.39 -55.53
N GLY A 270 -24.41 12.64 -55.10
CA GLY A 270 -24.58 13.78 -56.01
C GLY A 270 -25.97 13.81 -56.73
N ILE A 271 -26.83 12.85 -56.41
CA ILE A 271 -28.18 12.76 -56.97
C ILE A 271 -29.14 13.39 -55.96
N SER A 272 -29.74 14.52 -56.31
CA SER A 272 -30.83 15.07 -55.50
C SER A 272 -32.05 14.18 -55.67
N ALA A 273 -32.66 13.78 -54.53
CA ALA A 273 -33.97 13.16 -54.61
C ALA A 273 -34.96 14.15 -55.25
N VAL A 274 -35.65 13.71 -56.30
CA VAL A 274 -36.72 14.44 -56.95
C VAL A 274 -37.97 14.33 -56.09
#